data_7eaad04d45741d816eef7591c389bfcf
#
_entry.id   7eaad04d45741d816eef7591c389bfcf
#
_cell.length_a   1.000
_cell.length_b   1.000
_cell.length_c   1.000
_cell.angle_alpha   90.00
_cell.angle_beta   90.00
_cell.angle_gamma   90.00
#
_symmetry.space_group_name_H-M   'P 1'
#
loop_
_entity.id
_entity.type
_entity.pdbx_description
1 polymer ?
#
loop_
_entity_poly.entity_id
_entity_poly.type
_entity_poly.pdbx_seq_one_letter_code
_entity_poly.pdbx_strand_id
1 'polypeptide(L)'
;VRNNYGECWKNSYFDKETQGRVECGDREAVAAVQQAPEYVDETVSLSSKTLFGFDKDNLRPEAQENLNALAQRLNNENVQTVRVEGHTDFMGSEEYNQALSERRANVVANYLVGRGIPSSKVSAVGLGESQAQMTATCEAEVAKLGKKVSKAKKRAALIACIEPDRRVDVKI
;
A
#
# COMPACT_ATOMS: atom_id res chain seq x y z
N VAL A 1 13.96 32.49 26.49
CA VAL A 1 14.44 33.82 26.08
C VAL A 1 15.83 34.07 26.72
N ARG A 2 16.76 34.55 25.91
CA ARG A 2 18.11 34.90 26.35
C ARG A 2 18.27 36.42 26.39
N ASN A 3 19.01 36.91 27.37
CA ASN A 3 19.39 38.29 27.40
C ASN A 3 20.57 38.58 26.43
N ASN A 4 21.01 39.85 26.39
CA ASN A 4 22.11 40.24 25.49
C ASN A 4 23.48 39.59 25.85
N TYR A 5 23.59 38.95 27.01
CA TYR A 5 24.78 38.24 27.45
C TYR A 5 24.69 36.71 27.24
N GLY A 6 23.65 36.25 26.59
CA GLY A 6 23.45 34.83 26.30
C GLY A 6 22.88 34.02 27.47
N GLU A 7 22.52 34.64 28.55
CA GLU A 7 21.89 33.97 29.68
C GLU A 7 20.43 33.66 29.46
N CYS A 8 19.98 32.48 29.94
CA CYS A 8 18.57 32.10 29.88
C CYS A 8 17.75 32.98 30.85
N TRP A 9 16.90 33.82 30.31
CA TRP A 9 16.13 34.79 31.06
C TRP A 9 14.64 34.53 30.95
N LYS A 10 13.98 34.48 32.11
CA LYS A 10 12.53 34.25 32.22
C LYS A 10 11.89 35.41 32.94
N ASN A 11 10.80 35.90 32.40
CA ASN A 11 9.99 36.95 33.05
C ASN A 11 8.62 36.36 33.44
N SER A 12 7.77 37.19 34.06
CA SER A 12 6.44 36.77 34.51
C SER A 12 5.48 36.38 33.37
N TYR A 13 5.84 36.66 32.12
CA TYR A 13 5.06 36.34 30.93
C TYR A 13 5.69 35.20 30.13
N PHE A 14 6.71 34.53 30.72
CA PHE A 14 7.40 33.47 30.07
C PHE A 14 6.50 32.23 29.87
N ASP A 15 6.40 31.76 28.64
CA ASP A 15 5.72 30.52 28.29
C ASP A 15 6.76 29.49 27.80
N LYS A 16 6.87 28.38 28.52
CA LYS A 16 7.83 27.32 28.18
C LYS A 16 7.60 26.68 26.81
N GLU A 17 6.36 26.61 26.42
CA GLU A 17 6.03 25.94 25.13
C GLU A 17 6.33 26.80 23.92
N THR A 18 6.15 28.11 24.04
CA THR A 18 6.31 29.05 22.93
C THR A 18 7.62 29.82 22.97
N GLN A 19 8.15 30.12 24.17
CA GLN A 19 9.32 30.95 24.36
C GLN A 19 10.52 30.23 24.94
N GLY A 20 10.31 29.05 25.54
CA GLY A 20 11.37 28.25 26.11
C GLY A 20 12.30 27.65 25.05
N ARG A 21 13.58 27.48 25.39
CA ARG A 21 14.61 26.84 24.56
C ARG A 21 15.12 25.57 25.22
N VAL A 22 15.42 24.58 24.42
CA VAL A 22 15.98 23.30 24.91
C VAL A 22 17.30 23.52 25.66
N GLU A 23 18.14 24.43 25.19
CA GLU A 23 19.43 24.79 25.83
C GLU A 23 19.25 25.43 27.21
N CYS A 24 18.09 25.99 27.46
CA CYS A 24 17.74 26.56 28.76
C CYS A 24 17.05 25.55 29.71
N GLY A 25 16.84 24.32 29.26
CA GLY A 25 16.11 23.31 30.05
C GLY A 25 14.61 23.59 30.20
N ASP A 26 14.07 24.53 29.41
CA ASP A 26 12.67 24.95 29.50
C ASP A 26 11.70 23.97 28.84
N ARG A 27 12.19 23.21 27.86
CA ARG A 27 11.47 22.16 27.14
C ARG A 27 12.28 20.91 27.10
N GLU A 28 11.60 19.77 27.10
CA GLU A 28 12.21 18.52 26.72
C GLU A 28 12.48 18.52 25.22
N ALA A 29 13.55 17.86 24.81
CA ALA A 29 13.82 17.69 23.38
C ALA A 29 12.68 16.91 22.74
N VAL A 30 11.83 17.58 22.00
CA VAL A 30 10.60 17.01 21.39
C VAL A 30 10.92 15.80 20.52
N ALA A 31 12.09 15.77 19.89
CA ALA A 31 12.55 14.63 19.09
C ALA A 31 12.76 13.34 19.91
N ALA A 32 13.02 13.43 21.23
CA ALA A 32 13.15 12.25 22.09
C ALA A 32 11.80 11.70 22.54
N VAL A 33 10.74 12.52 22.50
CA VAL A 33 9.39 12.15 22.92
C VAL A 33 8.55 11.65 21.74
N GLN A 34 8.88 12.10 20.56
CA GLN A 34 8.22 11.74 19.32
C GLN A 34 9.01 10.68 18.55
N GLN A 35 9.45 9.64 19.23
CA GLN A 35 9.55 8.37 18.50
C GLN A 35 8.12 8.00 18.13
N ALA A 36 7.72 8.43 16.93
CA ALA A 36 6.57 7.82 16.28
C ALA A 36 6.72 6.31 16.44
N PRO A 37 5.66 5.57 16.80
CA PRO A 37 5.74 4.13 16.80
C PRO A 37 6.36 3.71 15.49
N GLU A 38 7.37 2.86 15.51
CA GLU A 38 7.90 2.26 14.29
C GLU A 38 6.71 1.61 13.60
N TYR A 39 6.19 2.29 12.59
CA TYR A 39 5.27 1.67 11.68
C TYR A 39 6.08 0.62 10.95
N VAL A 40 5.90 -0.61 11.33
CA VAL A 40 6.36 -1.72 10.51
C VAL A 40 5.47 -1.69 9.28
N ASP A 41 5.94 -1.00 8.24
CA ASP A 41 5.27 -0.99 6.95
C ASP A 41 5.39 -2.37 6.33
N GLU A 42 4.41 -3.22 6.63
CA GLU A 42 4.30 -4.52 6.02
C GLU A 42 3.39 -4.44 4.80
N THR A 43 3.83 -5.01 3.69
CA THR A 43 3.02 -5.16 2.49
C THR A 43 2.75 -6.63 2.24
N VAL A 44 1.47 -7.00 2.21
CA VAL A 44 1.03 -8.34 1.81
C VAL A 44 0.51 -8.25 0.37
N SER A 45 1.23 -8.86 -0.56
CA SER A 45 0.84 -8.91 -1.98
C SER A 45 0.03 -10.16 -2.27
N LEU A 46 -1.14 -9.97 -2.85
CA LEU A 46 -2.06 -11.04 -3.20
C LEU A 46 -2.26 -11.05 -4.72
N SER A 47 -1.98 -12.18 -5.35
CA SER A 47 -2.19 -12.34 -6.79
C SER A 47 -3.67 -12.19 -7.16
N SER A 48 -3.96 -11.38 -8.17
CA SER A 48 -5.33 -11.24 -8.69
C SER A 48 -5.88 -12.55 -9.25
N LYS A 49 -5.03 -13.41 -9.79
CA LYS A 49 -5.42 -14.75 -10.24
C LYS A 49 -5.95 -15.62 -9.10
N THR A 50 -5.33 -15.51 -7.93
CA THR A 50 -5.78 -16.21 -6.73
C THR A 50 -7.04 -15.59 -6.13
N LEU A 51 -7.12 -14.26 -6.14
CA LEU A 51 -8.23 -13.52 -5.54
C LEU A 51 -9.50 -13.58 -6.39
N PHE A 52 -9.35 -13.42 -7.70
CA PHE A 52 -10.47 -13.25 -8.63
C PHE A 52 -10.37 -14.25 -9.78
N GLY A 53 -11.50 -14.53 -10.42
CA GLY A 53 -11.48 -15.19 -11.71
C GLY A 53 -10.91 -14.27 -12.81
N PHE A 54 -10.67 -14.84 -14.00
CA PHE A 54 -10.23 -14.05 -15.15
C PHE A 54 -11.25 -12.93 -15.46
N ASP A 55 -10.75 -11.70 -15.56
CA ASP A 55 -11.55 -10.48 -15.83
C ASP A 55 -12.75 -10.27 -14.87
N LYS A 56 -12.61 -10.76 -13.64
CA LYS A 56 -13.65 -10.66 -12.61
C LYS A 56 -13.19 -9.87 -11.40
N ASP A 57 -14.16 -9.35 -10.68
CA ASP A 57 -13.97 -8.66 -9.39
C ASP A 57 -14.67 -9.37 -8.22
N ASN A 58 -15.17 -10.59 -8.44
CA ASN A 58 -15.74 -11.43 -7.40
C ASN A 58 -14.65 -12.30 -6.76
N LEU A 59 -14.57 -12.30 -5.42
CA LEU A 59 -13.61 -13.10 -4.68
C LEU A 59 -13.88 -14.60 -4.82
N ARG A 60 -12.84 -15.34 -5.11
CA ARG A 60 -12.88 -16.80 -5.14
C ARG A 60 -12.95 -17.36 -3.71
N PRO A 61 -13.54 -18.56 -3.50
CA PRO A 61 -13.62 -19.16 -2.15
C PRO A 61 -12.26 -19.32 -1.46
N GLU A 62 -11.23 -19.72 -2.20
CA GLU A 62 -9.86 -19.86 -1.66
C GLU A 62 -9.29 -18.48 -1.22
N ALA A 63 -9.62 -17.44 -1.95
CA ALA A 63 -9.22 -16.07 -1.60
C ALA A 63 -9.89 -15.61 -0.30
N GLN A 64 -11.15 -15.99 -0.11
CA GLN A 64 -11.87 -15.67 1.13
C GLN A 64 -11.20 -16.29 2.35
N GLU A 65 -10.72 -17.51 2.26
CA GLU A 65 -9.98 -18.16 3.34
C GLU A 65 -8.68 -17.41 3.68
N ASN A 66 -7.91 -17.03 2.66
CA ASN A 66 -6.70 -16.24 2.82
C ASN A 66 -6.96 -14.87 3.44
N LEU A 67 -8.02 -14.19 2.99
CA LEU A 67 -8.43 -12.89 3.54
C LEU A 67 -8.99 -13.01 4.95
N ASN A 68 -9.67 -14.09 5.30
CA ASN A 68 -10.10 -14.37 6.67
C ASN A 68 -8.90 -14.50 7.61
N ALA A 69 -7.88 -15.25 7.21
CA ALA A 69 -6.64 -15.40 7.98
C ALA A 69 -5.93 -14.05 8.15
N LEU A 70 -5.85 -13.25 7.08
CA LEU A 70 -5.29 -11.90 7.13
C LEU A 70 -6.09 -11.00 8.08
N ALA A 71 -7.41 -11.01 8.00
CA ALA A 71 -8.27 -10.21 8.86
C ALA A 71 -8.11 -10.59 10.36
N GLN A 72 -8.01 -11.87 10.68
CA GLN A 72 -7.73 -12.32 12.03
C GLN A 72 -6.38 -11.81 12.54
N ARG A 73 -5.35 -11.88 11.71
CA ARG A 73 -4.03 -11.34 12.03
C ARG A 73 -4.08 -9.85 12.29
N LEU A 74 -4.73 -9.08 11.42
CA LEU A 74 -4.86 -7.62 11.56
C LEU A 74 -5.62 -7.22 12.83
N ASN A 75 -6.66 -7.96 13.18
CA ASN A 75 -7.40 -7.73 14.44
C ASN A 75 -6.55 -8.02 15.67
N ASN A 76 -5.74 -9.08 15.63
CA ASN A 76 -4.88 -9.45 16.75
C ASN A 76 -3.70 -8.49 16.95
N GLU A 77 -3.15 -7.96 15.86
CA GLU A 77 -2.01 -7.04 15.88
C GLU A 77 -2.40 -5.58 16.20
N ASN A 78 -3.68 -5.30 16.34
CA ASN A 78 -4.21 -3.96 16.62
C ASN A 78 -3.67 -2.88 15.67
N VAL A 79 -3.77 -3.15 14.38
CA VAL A 79 -3.25 -2.32 13.29
C VAL A 79 -3.93 -0.96 13.26
N GLN A 80 -3.18 0.11 13.00
CA GLN A 80 -3.71 1.48 12.98
C GLN A 80 -4.32 1.86 11.63
N THR A 81 -3.69 1.45 10.54
CA THR A 81 -4.16 1.73 9.18
C THR A 81 -3.94 0.53 8.27
N VAL A 82 -4.88 0.33 7.37
CA VAL A 82 -4.81 -0.69 6.32
C VAL A 82 -5.12 -0.01 4.99
N ARG A 83 -4.16 0.02 4.09
CA ARG A 83 -4.34 0.56 2.74
C ARG A 83 -4.34 -0.57 1.73
N VAL A 84 -5.42 -0.70 1.00
CA VAL A 84 -5.56 -1.69 -0.06
C VAL A 84 -5.32 -1.02 -1.40
N GLU A 85 -4.31 -1.49 -2.13
CA GLU A 85 -3.94 -0.96 -3.43
C GLU A 85 -4.18 -2.01 -4.51
N GLY A 86 -5.03 -1.69 -5.49
CA GLY A 86 -5.25 -2.52 -6.67
C GLY A 86 -4.26 -2.17 -7.77
N HIS A 87 -3.66 -3.19 -8.38
CA HIS A 87 -2.70 -3.05 -9.47
C HIS A 87 -3.10 -3.93 -10.64
N THR A 88 -2.79 -3.45 -11.85
CA THR A 88 -2.96 -4.20 -13.09
C THR A 88 -1.64 -4.28 -13.84
N ASP A 89 -1.58 -5.15 -14.86
CA ASP A 89 -0.54 -5.09 -15.87
C ASP A 89 -0.81 -3.94 -16.88
N PHE A 90 0.10 -3.76 -17.82
CA PHE A 90 0.01 -2.69 -18.82
C PHE A 90 -0.96 -2.98 -19.98
N MET A 91 -1.53 -4.17 -20.04
CA MET A 91 -2.42 -4.57 -21.13
C MET A 91 -3.82 -3.99 -20.96
N GLY A 92 -4.41 -3.52 -22.05
CA GLY A 92 -5.69 -2.84 -22.03
C GLY A 92 -5.54 -1.31 -21.92
N SER A 93 -6.68 -0.61 -21.89
CA SER A 93 -6.66 0.84 -21.75
C SER A 93 -6.37 1.26 -20.29
N GLU A 94 -5.75 2.42 -20.11
CA GLU A 94 -5.51 2.97 -18.78
C GLU A 94 -6.79 3.15 -17.99
N GLU A 95 -7.85 3.65 -18.64
CA GLU A 95 -9.15 3.89 -18.00
C GLU A 95 -9.79 2.58 -17.54
N TYR A 96 -9.72 1.54 -18.35
CA TYR A 96 -10.23 0.21 -17.97
C TYR A 96 -9.45 -0.38 -16.80
N ASN A 97 -8.12 -0.31 -16.86
CA ASN A 97 -7.24 -0.81 -15.80
C ASN A 97 -7.41 -0.04 -14.50
N GLN A 98 -7.57 1.28 -14.59
CA GLN A 98 -7.83 2.12 -13.41
C GLN A 98 -9.15 1.71 -12.75
N ALA A 99 -10.22 1.60 -13.50
CA ALA A 99 -11.53 1.19 -12.99
C ALA A 99 -11.52 -0.23 -12.42
N LEU A 100 -10.85 -1.18 -13.09
CA LEU A 100 -10.73 -2.55 -12.62
C LEU A 100 -9.96 -2.65 -11.32
N SER A 101 -8.83 -1.92 -11.21
CA SER A 101 -8.01 -1.89 -10.00
C SER A 101 -8.76 -1.29 -8.82
N GLU A 102 -9.53 -0.24 -9.04
CA GLU A 102 -10.38 0.37 -8.01
C GLU A 102 -11.45 -0.60 -7.51
N ARG A 103 -12.17 -1.27 -8.42
CA ARG A 103 -13.18 -2.26 -8.04
C ARG A 103 -12.57 -3.40 -7.23
N ARG A 104 -11.44 -3.94 -7.65
CA ARG A 104 -10.74 -5.03 -6.96
C ARG A 104 -10.24 -4.60 -5.59
N ALA A 105 -9.64 -3.43 -5.47
CA ALA A 105 -9.23 -2.88 -4.17
C ALA A 105 -10.40 -2.71 -3.23
N ASN A 106 -11.52 -2.16 -3.72
CA ASN A 106 -12.73 -1.98 -2.92
C ASN A 106 -13.34 -3.31 -2.47
N VAL A 107 -13.35 -4.32 -3.31
CA VAL A 107 -13.85 -5.66 -2.96
C VAL A 107 -13.04 -6.25 -1.80
N VAL A 108 -11.71 -6.17 -1.86
CA VAL A 108 -10.82 -6.65 -0.78
C VAL A 108 -11.02 -5.83 0.49
N ALA A 109 -11.05 -4.51 0.38
CA ALA A 109 -11.25 -3.62 1.52
C ALA A 109 -12.59 -3.88 2.22
N ASN A 110 -13.67 -3.99 1.46
CA ASN A 110 -15.00 -4.27 1.99
C ASN A 110 -15.07 -5.64 2.65
N TYR A 111 -14.35 -6.62 2.11
CA TYR A 111 -14.27 -7.95 2.72
C TYR A 111 -13.58 -7.90 4.08
N LEU A 112 -12.46 -7.18 4.19
CA LEU A 112 -11.75 -7.01 5.45
C LEU A 112 -12.61 -6.28 6.50
N VAL A 113 -13.34 -5.24 6.09
CA VAL A 113 -14.29 -4.54 6.97
C VAL A 113 -15.38 -5.48 7.44
N GLY A 114 -15.93 -6.30 6.57
CA GLY A 114 -16.92 -7.32 6.91
C GLY A 114 -16.43 -8.39 7.87
N ARG A 115 -15.11 -8.52 8.03
CA ARG A 115 -14.48 -9.46 8.97
C ARG A 115 -14.02 -8.81 10.28
N GLY A 116 -14.46 -7.59 10.55
CA GLY A 116 -14.27 -6.93 11.84
C GLY A 116 -13.18 -5.87 11.88
N ILE A 117 -12.55 -5.55 10.75
CA ILE A 117 -11.61 -4.42 10.68
C ILE A 117 -12.44 -3.13 10.62
N PRO A 118 -12.22 -2.15 11.52
CA PRO A 118 -12.97 -0.89 11.48
C PRO A 118 -12.80 -0.17 10.15
N SER A 119 -13.92 0.25 9.55
CA SER A 119 -13.90 0.95 8.25
C SER A 119 -13.09 2.25 8.27
N SER A 120 -13.00 2.90 9.43
CA SER A 120 -12.17 4.09 9.63
C SER A 120 -10.67 3.85 9.46
N LYS A 121 -10.23 2.59 9.59
CA LYS A 121 -8.83 2.19 9.45
C LYS A 121 -8.49 1.70 8.05
N VAL A 122 -9.48 1.39 7.22
CA VAL A 122 -9.30 0.78 5.90
C VAL A 122 -9.52 1.81 4.81
N SER A 123 -8.58 1.90 3.88
CA SER A 123 -8.70 2.70 2.67
C SER A 123 -8.41 1.83 1.45
N ALA A 124 -9.04 2.14 0.32
CA ALA A 124 -8.85 1.43 -0.93
C ALA A 124 -8.52 2.42 -2.04
N VAL A 125 -7.55 2.08 -2.88
CA VAL A 125 -7.16 2.87 -4.04
C VAL A 125 -6.80 1.95 -5.21
N GLY A 126 -7.23 2.34 -6.40
CA GLY A 126 -6.80 1.69 -7.64
C GLY A 126 -5.67 2.48 -8.26
N LEU A 127 -4.55 1.83 -8.53
CA LEU A 127 -3.38 2.43 -9.17
C LEU A 127 -3.23 2.01 -10.64
N GLY A 128 -4.14 1.17 -11.14
CA GLY A 128 -4.10 0.70 -12.53
C GLY A 128 -2.74 0.08 -12.86
N GLU A 129 -2.21 0.46 -14.02
CA GLU A 129 -0.91 -0.01 -14.51
C GLU A 129 0.28 0.88 -14.08
N SER A 130 0.04 1.96 -13.32
CA SER A 130 1.07 2.96 -12.98
C SER A 130 2.29 2.38 -12.25
N GLN A 131 2.14 1.25 -11.57
CA GLN A 131 3.21 0.56 -10.84
C GLN A 131 3.51 -0.83 -11.41
N ALA A 132 3.21 -1.07 -12.67
CA ALA A 132 3.59 -2.29 -13.37
C ALA A 132 5.12 -2.35 -13.50
N GLN A 133 5.71 -3.46 -13.03
CA GLN A 133 7.16 -3.62 -12.94
C GLN A 133 7.72 -4.59 -13.98
N MET A 134 6.88 -5.47 -14.50
CA MET A 134 7.32 -6.57 -15.37
C MET A 134 7.29 -6.22 -16.85
N THR A 135 6.78 -5.06 -17.23
CA THR A 135 6.56 -4.67 -18.63
C THR A 135 7.82 -4.83 -19.49
N ALA A 136 8.89 -4.12 -19.15
CA ALA A 136 10.12 -4.13 -19.95
C ALA A 136 10.79 -5.51 -19.99
N THR A 137 10.86 -6.20 -18.85
CA THR A 137 11.45 -7.52 -18.71
C THR A 137 10.68 -8.55 -19.56
N CYS A 138 9.36 -8.53 -19.47
CA CYS A 138 8.51 -9.48 -20.18
C CYS A 138 8.46 -9.21 -21.68
N GLU A 139 8.48 -7.96 -22.11
CA GLU A 139 8.61 -7.62 -23.53
C GLU A 139 9.93 -8.11 -24.11
N ALA A 140 11.04 -7.97 -23.38
CA ALA A 140 12.34 -8.49 -23.77
C ALA A 140 12.36 -10.02 -23.88
N GLU A 141 11.75 -10.71 -22.92
CA GLU A 141 11.64 -12.18 -22.94
C GLU A 141 10.82 -12.68 -24.12
N VAL A 142 9.71 -12.04 -24.45
CA VAL A 142 8.86 -12.38 -25.58
C VAL A 142 9.57 -12.10 -26.91
N ALA A 143 10.36 -11.03 -27.00
CA ALA A 143 11.16 -10.72 -28.18
C ALA A 143 12.19 -11.81 -28.52
N LYS A 144 12.67 -12.56 -27.52
CA LYS A 144 13.61 -13.66 -27.70
C LYS A 144 12.99 -14.90 -28.35
N LEU A 145 11.66 -15.02 -28.42
CA LEU A 145 10.96 -16.18 -28.95
C LEU A 145 11.10 -16.34 -30.48
N GLY A 146 11.57 -15.31 -31.17
CA GLY A 146 11.85 -15.37 -32.62
C GLY A 146 10.61 -15.36 -33.50
N LYS A 147 10.87 -15.31 -34.81
CA LYS A 147 9.80 -15.18 -35.85
C LYS A 147 8.97 -16.45 -36.06
N LYS A 148 9.48 -17.59 -35.62
CA LYS A 148 8.81 -18.90 -35.81
C LYS A 148 7.65 -19.15 -34.85
N VAL A 149 7.57 -18.34 -33.78
CA VAL A 149 6.50 -18.45 -32.77
C VAL A 149 5.32 -17.57 -33.19
N SER A 150 4.11 -18.14 -33.15
CA SER A 150 2.90 -17.40 -33.54
C SER A 150 2.64 -16.21 -32.62
N LYS A 151 1.94 -15.20 -33.14
CA LYS A 151 1.54 -14.02 -32.35
C LYS A 151 0.69 -14.41 -31.11
N ALA A 152 -0.17 -15.41 -31.27
CA ALA A 152 -1.00 -15.92 -30.19
C ALA A 152 -0.16 -16.52 -29.05
N LYS A 153 0.86 -17.31 -29.37
CA LYS A 153 1.79 -17.88 -28.39
C LYS A 153 2.63 -16.80 -27.71
N LYS A 154 3.09 -15.80 -28.45
CA LYS A 154 3.82 -14.64 -27.89
C LYS A 154 2.96 -13.86 -26.92
N ARG A 155 1.70 -13.62 -27.27
CA ARG A 155 0.75 -12.93 -26.39
C ARG A 155 0.47 -13.73 -25.12
N ALA A 156 0.28 -15.04 -25.24
CA ALA A 156 0.08 -15.92 -24.07
C ALA A 156 1.31 -15.92 -23.16
N ALA A 157 2.52 -15.97 -23.73
CA ALA A 157 3.76 -15.88 -22.96
C ALA A 157 3.90 -14.53 -22.25
N LEU A 158 3.54 -13.43 -22.90
CA LEU A 158 3.54 -12.10 -22.30
C LEU A 158 2.56 -12.02 -21.13
N ILE A 159 1.33 -12.46 -21.32
CA ILE A 159 0.30 -12.46 -20.28
C ILE A 159 0.75 -13.27 -19.05
N ALA A 160 1.36 -14.42 -19.26
CA ALA A 160 1.89 -15.24 -18.17
C ALA A 160 3.07 -14.56 -17.45
N CYS A 161 3.95 -13.93 -18.21
CA CYS A 161 5.13 -13.24 -17.66
C CYS A 161 4.77 -12.03 -16.79
N ILE A 162 3.79 -11.23 -17.21
CA ILE A 162 3.37 -10.02 -16.47
C ILE A 162 2.36 -10.30 -15.33
N GLU A 163 2.06 -11.55 -15.09
CA GLU A 163 1.13 -11.96 -14.01
C GLU A 163 1.44 -11.30 -12.65
N PRO A 164 2.71 -11.17 -12.21
CA PRO A 164 3.02 -10.50 -10.93
C PRO A 164 2.55 -9.05 -10.83
N ASP A 165 2.32 -8.36 -11.94
CA ASP A 165 1.78 -6.99 -11.94
C ASP A 165 0.28 -6.97 -11.63
N ARG A 166 -0.42 -8.08 -11.85
CA ARG A 166 -1.85 -8.24 -11.50
C ARG A 166 -1.97 -8.67 -10.05
N ARG A 167 -2.06 -7.71 -9.16
CA ARG A 167 -2.06 -7.95 -7.72
C ARG A 167 -2.91 -6.95 -6.96
N VAL A 168 -3.22 -7.30 -5.73
CA VAL A 168 -3.73 -6.37 -4.73
C VAL A 168 -2.73 -6.38 -3.57
N ASP A 169 -2.21 -5.22 -3.25
CA ASP A 169 -1.29 -5.03 -2.14
C ASP A 169 -2.06 -4.51 -0.93
N VAL A 170 -1.90 -5.16 0.20
CA VAL A 170 -2.44 -4.72 1.48
C VAL A 170 -1.27 -4.18 2.30
N LYS A 171 -1.23 -2.87 2.46
CA LYS A 171 -0.23 -2.16 3.26
C LYS A 171 -0.75 -1.93 4.67
N ILE A 172 0.03 -2.38 5.62
CA ILE A 172 -0.32 -2.39 7.04
C ILE A 172 0.49 -1.36 7.81
#